data_8a826468af1b8b0df3bc186fa4a1964e
#
_entry.id   8a826468af1b8b0df3bc186fa4a1964e
#
_cell.length_a   1.000
_cell.length_b   1.000
_cell.length_c   1.000
_cell.angle_alpha   90.00
_cell.angle_beta   90.00
_cell.angle_gamma   90.00
#
_symmetry.space_group_name_H-M   'P 1'
#
loop_
_entity.id
_entity.type
_entity.pdbx_description
1 polymer ?
#
loop_
_entity_poly.entity_id
_entity_poly.type
_entity_poly.pdbx_seq_one_letter_code
_entity_poly.pdbx_strand_id
1 'polypeptide(L)'
;MKQRGFTLLEVLIALAILAVALAAAIKGISSHVGNISYLKERSLAHWVGMNALTELRVSGRYPSAGEIKGDESMAGREFSWVIKVTEVEGGDVRRLDVRVVPENDPERPLTSLIAYIGKPA
;
A
#
# COMPACT_ATOMS: atom_id res chain seq x y z
N MET A 1 54.39 1.18 -37.21
CA MET A 1 53.47 0.75 -36.15
C MET A 1 52.27 0.05 -36.77
N LYS A 2 52.06 -1.18 -36.39
CA LYS A 2 50.85 -1.88 -36.84
C LYS A 2 49.67 -1.43 -35.98
N GLN A 3 48.71 -0.80 -36.57
CA GLN A 3 47.45 -0.54 -35.93
C GLN A 3 46.65 -1.84 -35.83
N ARG A 4 46.24 -2.18 -34.63
CA ARG A 4 45.33 -3.30 -34.44
C ARG A 4 43.90 -2.75 -34.26
N GLY A 5 43.04 -3.08 -35.19
CA GLY A 5 41.61 -2.85 -35.04
C GLY A 5 40.99 -3.95 -34.20
N PHE A 6 39.80 -3.70 -33.74
CA PHE A 6 39.02 -4.71 -33.05
C PHE A 6 38.57 -5.80 -34.05
N THR A 7 38.61 -7.04 -33.62
CA THR A 7 38.05 -8.12 -34.38
C THR A 7 36.52 -8.08 -34.33
N LEU A 8 35.87 -8.67 -35.32
CA LEU A 8 34.42 -8.78 -35.34
C LEU A 8 33.92 -9.54 -34.12
N LEU A 9 34.64 -10.59 -33.69
CA LEU A 9 34.28 -11.37 -32.51
C LEU A 9 34.35 -10.52 -31.24
N GLU A 10 35.39 -9.68 -31.10
CA GLU A 10 35.50 -8.77 -29.92
C GLU A 10 34.33 -7.78 -29.86
N VAL A 11 33.92 -7.22 -30.98
CA VAL A 11 32.77 -6.31 -31.06
C VAL A 11 31.48 -7.03 -30.69
N LEU A 12 31.30 -8.25 -31.16
CA LEU A 12 30.12 -9.06 -30.82
C LEU A 12 30.06 -9.37 -29.33
N ILE A 13 31.19 -9.74 -28.72
CA ILE A 13 31.28 -10.01 -27.30
C ILE A 13 30.99 -8.74 -26.50
N ALA A 14 31.56 -7.62 -26.87
CA ALA A 14 31.34 -6.33 -26.22
C ALA A 14 29.87 -5.93 -26.27
N LEU A 15 29.21 -6.10 -27.42
CA LEU A 15 27.78 -5.83 -27.58
C LEU A 15 26.92 -6.77 -26.73
N ALA A 16 27.29 -8.03 -26.64
CA ALA A 16 26.57 -9.00 -25.80
C ALA A 16 26.66 -8.63 -24.33
N ILE A 17 27.84 -8.26 -23.85
CA ILE A 17 28.04 -7.82 -22.47
C ILE A 17 27.22 -6.56 -22.17
N LEU A 18 27.26 -5.59 -23.07
CA LEU A 18 26.51 -4.35 -22.96
C LEU A 18 25.01 -4.61 -22.91
N ALA A 19 24.50 -5.51 -23.77
CA ALA A 19 23.09 -5.87 -23.80
C ALA A 19 22.63 -6.49 -22.48
N VAL A 20 23.43 -7.40 -21.91
CA VAL A 20 23.13 -8.02 -20.61
C VAL A 20 23.15 -6.99 -19.50
N ALA A 21 24.13 -6.09 -19.50
CA ALA A 21 24.23 -5.02 -18.49
C ALA A 21 23.04 -4.08 -18.55
N LEU A 22 22.61 -3.67 -19.74
CA LEU A 22 21.44 -2.82 -19.92
C LEU A 22 20.15 -3.51 -19.49
N ALA A 23 19.98 -4.77 -19.83
CA ALA A 23 18.81 -5.56 -19.43
C ALA A 23 18.72 -5.68 -17.90
N ALA A 24 19.85 -5.93 -17.26
CA ALA A 24 19.93 -5.99 -15.79
C ALA A 24 19.60 -4.65 -15.13
N ALA A 25 20.10 -3.54 -15.70
CA ALA A 25 19.82 -2.20 -15.19
C ALA A 25 18.33 -1.85 -15.32
N ILE A 26 17.71 -2.16 -16.44
CA ILE A 26 16.28 -1.92 -16.68
C ILE A 26 15.44 -2.72 -15.68
N LYS A 27 15.79 -3.98 -15.46
CA LYS A 27 15.10 -4.83 -14.49
C LYS A 27 15.22 -4.27 -13.07
N GLY A 28 16.39 -3.79 -12.67
CA GLY A 28 16.62 -3.17 -11.38
C GLY A 28 15.77 -1.94 -11.17
N ILE A 29 15.70 -1.05 -12.15
CA ILE A 29 14.89 0.16 -12.12
C ILE A 29 13.40 -0.19 -12.01
N SER A 30 12.93 -1.15 -12.80
CA SER A 30 11.54 -1.59 -12.80
C SER A 30 11.12 -2.14 -11.43
N SER A 31 12.01 -2.89 -10.78
CA SER A 31 11.76 -3.41 -9.43
C SER A 31 11.65 -2.29 -8.41
N HIS A 32 12.50 -1.27 -8.48
CA HIS A 32 12.44 -0.10 -7.59
C HIS A 32 11.15 0.70 -7.79
N VAL A 33 10.75 0.92 -9.02
CA VAL A 33 9.51 1.64 -9.34
C VAL A 33 8.30 0.88 -8.78
N GLY A 34 8.28 -0.44 -8.93
CA GLY A 34 7.21 -1.28 -8.37
C GLY A 34 7.13 -1.19 -6.86
N ASN A 35 8.27 -1.21 -6.17
CA ASN A 35 8.34 -1.09 -4.71
C ASN A 35 7.87 0.28 -4.23
N ILE A 36 8.28 1.35 -4.89
CA ILE A 36 7.85 2.72 -4.57
C ILE A 36 6.34 2.87 -4.74
N SER A 37 5.79 2.35 -5.82
CA SER A 37 4.35 2.39 -6.09
C SER A 37 3.56 1.65 -5.02
N TYR A 38 4.02 0.48 -4.59
CA TYR A 38 3.40 -0.29 -3.52
C TYR A 38 3.44 0.45 -2.18
N LEU A 39 4.59 1.03 -1.83
CA LEU A 39 4.74 1.80 -0.59
C LEU A 39 3.85 3.04 -0.61
N LYS A 40 3.75 3.71 -1.75
CA LYS A 40 2.86 4.87 -1.92
C LYS A 40 1.41 4.48 -1.72
N GLU A 41 0.98 3.41 -2.35
CA GLU A 41 -0.39 2.88 -2.22
C GLU A 41 -0.70 2.54 -0.76
N ARG A 42 0.22 1.90 -0.09
CA ARG A 42 0.09 1.53 1.32
C ARG A 42 0.01 2.75 2.23
N SER A 43 0.81 3.79 1.96
CA SER A 43 0.76 5.04 2.71
C SER A 43 -0.57 5.75 2.53
N LEU A 44 -1.09 5.80 1.31
CA LEU A 44 -2.41 6.35 1.03
C LEU A 44 -3.50 5.58 1.75
N ALA A 45 -3.42 4.25 1.76
CA ALA A 45 -4.36 3.40 2.47
C ALA A 45 -4.33 3.66 3.98
N HIS A 46 -3.15 3.89 4.54
CA HIS A 46 -3.01 4.27 5.95
C HIS A 46 -3.77 5.58 6.25
N TRP A 47 -3.63 6.58 5.41
CA TRP A 47 -4.35 7.84 5.55
C TRP A 47 -5.86 7.67 5.43
N VAL A 48 -6.31 6.82 4.50
CA VAL A 48 -7.74 6.46 4.36
C VAL A 48 -8.26 5.86 5.66
N GLY A 49 -7.53 4.92 6.23
CA GLY A 49 -7.89 4.29 7.52
C GLY A 49 -7.93 5.28 8.66
N MET A 50 -6.94 6.17 8.74
CA MET A 50 -6.89 7.21 9.77
C MET A 50 -8.04 8.19 9.64
N ASN A 51 -8.39 8.57 8.40
CA ASN A 51 -9.53 9.46 8.16
C ASN A 51 -10.84 8.81 8.58
N ALA A 52 -11.05 7.53 8.28
CA ALA A 52 -12.24 6.79 8.67
C ALA A 52 -12.39 6.73 10.20
N LEU A 53 -11.29 6.46 10.91
CA LEU A 53 -11.27 6.46 12.38
C LEU A 53 -11.55 7.84 12.96
N THR A 54 -10.93 8.87 12.39
CA THR A 54 -11.11 10.24 12.84
C THR A 54 -12.55 10.69 12.67
N GLU A 55 -13.14 10.39 11.53
CA GLU A 55 -14.54 10.71 11.26
C GLU A 55 -15.47 10.04 12.28
N LEU A 56 -15.22 8.78 12.59
CA LEU A 56 -15.99 8.07 13.60
C LEU A 56 -15.86 8.71 14.98
N ARG A 57 -14.66 9.10 15.37
CA ARG A 57 -14.41 9.77 16.66
C ARG A 57 -15.08 11.14 16.75
N VAL A 58 -14.94 11.93 15.69
CA VAL A 58 -15.51 13.29 15.63
C VAL A 58 -17.03 13.25 15.60
N SER A 59 -17.62 12.21 15.03
CA SER A 59 -19.08 12.06 15.01
C SER A 59 -19.71 11.90 16.39
N GLY A 60 -18.91 11.56 17.40
CA GLY A 60 -19.38 11.36 18.77
C GLY A 60 -20.22 10.10 18.96
N ARG A 61 -20.35 9.27 17.94
CA ARG A 61 -21.11 8.03 18.04
C ARG A 61 -20.31 6.94 18.74
N TYR A 62 -21.02 6.18 19.58
CA TYR A 62 -20.47 4.97 20.18
C TYR A 62 -20.99 3.79 19.37
N PRO A 63 -20.18 3.20 18.49
CA PRO A 63 -20.68 2.22 17.55
C PRO A 63 -21.07 0.91 18.22
N SER A 64 -22.11 0.28 17.70
CA SER A 64 -22.50 -1.06 18.10
C SER A 64 -21.52 -2.09 17.52
N ALA A 65 -21.39 -3.24 18.16
CA ALA A 65 -20.60 -4.34 17.64
C ALA A 65 -21.09 -4.71 16.22
N GLY A 66 -20.15 -4.95 15.32
CA GLY A 66 -20.44 -5.27 13.92
C GLY A 66 -19.42 -4.65 12.99
N GLU A 67 -19.82 -4.40 11.75
CA GLU A 67 -18.94 -3.83 10.74
C GLU A 67 -19.52 -2.54 10.18
N ILE A 68 -18.63 -1.57 10.00
CA ILE A 68 -18.93 -0.31 9.30
C ILE A 68 -18.07 -0.30 8.05
N LYS A 69 -18.69 -0.08 6.91
CA LYS A 69 -18.00 -0.09 5.62
C LYS A 69 -18.10 1.27 4.95
N GLY A 70 -17.11 1.59 4.15
CA GLY A 70 -17.11 2.80 3.34
C GLY A 70 -16.07 2.76 2.26
N ASP A 71 -16.13 3.76 1.42
CA ASP A 71 -15.20 3.95 0.32
C ASP A 71 -14.63 5.36 0.40
N GLU A 72 -13.38 5.51 -0.02
CA GLU A 72 -12.74 6.82 -0.07
C GLU A 72 -11.80 6.88 -1.26
N SER A 73 -11.81 8.00 -1.95
CA SER A 73 -10.89 8.29 -3.03
C SER A 73 -9.76 9.17 -2.49
N MET A 74 -8.53 8.79 -2.76
CA MET A 74 -7.36 9.56 -2.34
C MET A 74 -6.28 9.51 -3.41
N ALA A 75 -5.80 10.67 -3.81
CA ALA A 75 -4.76 10.82 -4.85
C ALA A 75 -5.10 10.08 -6.15
N GLY A 76 -6.36 10.13 -6.58
CA GLY A 76 -6.81 9.51 -7.82
C GLY A 76 -7.02 8.00 -7.73
N ARG A 77 -6.95 7.43 -6.54
CA ARG A 77 -7.14 5.98 -6.30
C ARG A 77 -8.36 5.75 -5.43
N GLU A 78 -9.07 4.69 -5.72
CA GLU A 78 -10.25 4.29 -4.96
C GLU A 78 -9.89 3.21 -3.93
N PHE A 79 -10.30 3.43 -2.69
CA PHE A 79 -10.08 2.49 -1.59
C PHE A 79 -11.40 2.13 -0.92
N SER A 80 -11.48 0.90 -0.44
CA SER A 80 -12.59 0.46 0.41
C SER A 80 -12.04 0.18 1.81
N TRP A 81 -12.78 0.59 2.83
CA TRP A 81 -12.38 0.32 4.20
C TRP A 81 -13.51 -0.34 4.98
N VAL A 82 -13.11 -1.15 5.93
CA VAL A 82 -14.03 -1.84 6.85
C VAL A 82 -13.52 -1.62 8.27
N ILE A 83 -14.39 -1.15 9.14
CA ILE A 83 -14.13 -1.06 10.57
C ILE A 83 -14.92 -2.16 11.26
N LYS A 84 -14.21 -3.13 11.82
CA LYS A 84 -14.83 -4.17 12.64
C LYS A 84 -14.86 -3.69 14.09
N VAL A 85 -16.04 -3.55 14.64
CA VAL A 85 -16.25 -3.10 16.01
C VAL A 85 -16.47 -4.30 16.91
N THR A 86 -15.63 -4.45 17.93
CA THR A 86 -15.71 -5.54 18.89
C THR A 86 -15.86 -4.97 20.28
N GLU A 87 -16.72 -5.58 21.08
CA GLU A 87 -16.84 -5.22 22.47
C GLU A 87 -15.64 -5.75 23.26
N VAL A 88 -15.10 -4.88 24.11
CA VAL A 88 -14.06 -5.25 25.04
C VAL A 88 -14.73 -5.58 26.39
N GLU A 89 -14.13 -6.50 27.13
CA GLU A 89 -14.59 -6.89 28.46
C GLU A 89 -14.79 -5.64 29.34
N GLY A 90 -15.95 -5.53 29.96
CA GLY A 90 -16.35 -4.37 30.73
C GLY A 90 -17.36 -3.45 30.06
N GLY A 91 -17.50 -3.52 28.72
CA GLY A 91 -18.54 -2.83 27.95
C GLY A 91 -18.36 -1.32 27.73
N ASP A 92 -17.34 -0.71 28.32
CA ASP A 92 -17.12 0.74 28.24
C ASP A 92 -16.18 1.15 27.10
N VAL A 93 -15.57 0.20 26.43
CA VAL A 93 -14.62 0.41 25.35
C VAL A 93 -14.95 -0.49 24.18
N ARG A 94 -14.83 0.05 23.00
CA ARG A 94 -14.92 -0.74 21.74
C ARG A 94 -13.56 -0.79 21.08
N ARG A 95 -13.20 -1.98 20.61
CA ARG A 95 -12.03 -2.16 19.78
C ARG A 95 -12.42 -1.97 18.32
N LEU A 96 -11.65 -1.18 17.61
CA LEU A 96 -11.87 -0.90 16.20
C LEU A 96 -10.72 -1.47 15.39
N ASP A 97 -11.02 -2.45 14.55
CA ASP A 97 -10.05 -3.01 13.61
C ASP A 97 -10.38 -2.47 12.22
N VAL A 98 -9.52 -1.60 11.70
CA VAL A 98 -9.71 -1.00 10.38
C VAL A 98 -8.88 -1.73 9.36
N ARG A 99 -9.50 -2.09 8.26
CA ARG A 99 -8.84 -2.75 7.14
C ARG A 99 -9.11 -1.93 5.89
N VAL A 100 -8.06 -1.59 5.17
CA VAL A 100 -8.17 -0.82 3.93
C VAL A 100 -7.66 -1.69 2.78
N VAL A 101 -8.46 -1.77 1.72
CA VAL A 101 -8.15 -2.55 0.53
C VAL A 101 -8.35 -1.69 -0.71
N PRO A 102 -7.66 -2.00 -1.83
CA PRO A 102 -7.97 -1.36 -3.10
C PRO A 102 -9.38 -1.79 -3.54
N GLU A 103 -10.14 -0.89 -4.12
CA GLU A 103 -11.49 -1.21 -4.58
C GLU A 103 -11.49 -2.31 -5.64
N ASN A 104 -10.46 -2.34 -6.49
CA ASN A 104 -10.33 -3.32 -7.57
C ASN A 104 -9.76 -4.67 -7.11
N ASP A 105 -9.32 -4.79 -5.86
CA ASP A 105 -8.77 -6.04 -5.32
C ASP A 105 -9.05 -6.14 -3.83
N PRO A 106 -10.31 -6.47 -3.45
CA PRO A 106 -10.72 -6.50 -2.04
C PRO A 106 -10.08 -7.61 -1.21
N GLU A 107 -9.39 -8.55 -1.84
CA GLU A 107 -8.71 -9.63 -1.14
C GLU A 107 -7.26 -9.27 -0.76
N ARG A 108 -6.77 -8.11 -1.18
CA ARG A 108 -5.41 -7.67 -0.90
C ARG A 108 -5.39 -6.51 0.10
N PRO A 109 -5.35 -6.79 1.42
CA PRO A 109 -5.31 -5.72 2.41
C PRO A 109 -4.00 -4.94 2.29
N LEU A 110 -4.11 -3.62 2.21
CA LEU A 110 -2.97 -2.72 2.12
C LEU A 110 -2.49 -2.30 3.50
N THR A 111 -3.40 -2.14 4.44
CA THR A 111 -3.07 -1.77 5.81
C THR A 111 -4.15 -2.22 6.77
N SER A 112 -3.76 -2.39 8.02
CA SER A 112 -4.66 -2.68 9.13
C SER A 112 -4.29 -1.77 10.30
N LEU A 113 -5.29 -1.18 10.93
CA LEU A 113 -5.12 -0.31 12.07
C LEU A 113 -5.99 -0.81 13.21
N ILE A 114 -5.49 -0.68 14.43
CA ILE A 114 -6.24 -1.01 15.63
C ILE A 114 -6.40 0.27 16.45
N ALA A 115 -7.62 0.54 16.86
CA ALA A 115 -7.92 1.69 17.73
C ALA A 115 -8.95 1.29 18.76
N TYR A 116 -9.11 2.13 19.75
CA TYR A 116 -10.09 1.94 20.81
C TYR A 116 -10.90 3.22 20.95
N ILE A 117 -12.19 3.06 21.19
CA ILE A 117 -13.08 4.18 21.46
C ILE A 117 -13.80 3.94 22.79
N GLY A 118 -13.72 4.93 23.65
CA GLY A 118 -14.39 4.88 24.95
C GLY A 118 -15.82 5.36 24.84
N LYS A 119 -16.65 4.88 25.75
CA LYS A 119 -18.03 5.33 25.86
C LYS A 119 -18.06 6.82 26.20
N PRO A 120 -18.82 7.66 25.47
CA PRO A 120 -18.96 9.08 25.80
C PRO A 120 -19.53 9.27 27.21
N ALA A 121 -19.02 10.27 27.86
CA ALA A 121 -19.50 10.63 29.19
C ALA A 121 -20.91 11.23 29.16
#